data_2807a9f6538fcad27cbf75c5c265ff4c
#
_entry.id   2807a9f6538fcad27cbf75c5c265ff4c
#
_cell.length_a   1.000
_cell.length_b   1.000
_cell.length_c   1.000
_cell.angle_alpha   90.00
_cell.angle_beta   90.00
_cell.angle_gamma   90.00
#
_symmetry.space_group_name_H-M   'P 1'
#
loop_
_entity.id
_entity.type
_entity.pdbx_description
1 polymer ?
#
loop_
_entity_poly.entity_id
_entity_poly.type
_entity_poly.pdbx_seq_one_letter_code
_entity_poly.pdbx_strand_id
1 'polypeptide(L)'
;EMLRSLVGSEMCIRDRIFPEGSFERKGHFEDAKGNGIALVVPQKSKVVQENGVALEIKGDGKANRHVITDELRELEDIKGTDFTIMSPISYFGRQRRGQNARYLYAMVFDLDGVGMPQLRDTLHQMNKDIIPKATFVVNSGTGLHLYYVLTEPIPMYPQNQKILKELKYALTRQIWNRFTSSIREPQMQGILQGFRVVGTSSKLGKDYPVVAYRYGGAVELEKLLDYIPDSNGEQQRIEALMRKSRLSLAEAKEKYPDWYERRVVKKERRGRWTV
;
A
#
# COMPACT_ATOMS: atom_id res chain seq x y z
N GLU A 1 -21.85 20.98 4.35
CA GLU A 1 -20.63 20.72 5.15
C GLU A 1 -19.87 19.49 4.67
N MET A 2 -20.52 18.41 4.23
CA MET A 2 -19.87 17.20 3.71
C MET A 2 -19.01 17.41 2.45
N LEU A 3 -19.40 18.34 1.56
CA LEU A 3 -18.66 18.65 0.30
C LEU A 3 -17.42 19.52 0.52
N ARG A 4 -17.36 20.35 1.58
CA ARG A 4 -16.15 21.11 1.95
C ARG A 4 -15.05 20.26 2.58
N SER A 5 -15.41 19.12 3.16
CA SER A 5 -14.47 18.14 3.71
C SER A 5 -13.69 17.37 2.63
N LEU A 6 -14.17 17.31 1.39
CA LEU A 6 -13.56 16.49 0.32
C LEU A 6 -12.25 17.09 -0.22
N VAL A 7 -12.12 18.41 -0.32
CA VAL A 7 -10.92 19.07 -0.85
C VAL A 7 -9.76 19.06 0.16
N GLY A 8 -10.07 19.06 1.47
CA GLY A 8 -9.06 18.94 2.53
C GLY A 8 -8.65 17.49 2.83
N SER A 9 -9.45 16.48 2.43
CA SER A 9 -9.22 15.08 2.77
C SER A 9 -8.11 14.42 1.95
N GLU A 10 -7.85 14.87 0.72
CA GLU A 10 -6.84 14.28 -0.16
C GLU A 10 -5.41 14.55 0.32
N MET A 11 -5.10 15.77 0.74
CA MET A 11 -3.81 16.09 1.38
C MET A 11 -3.66 15.37 2.72
N CYS A 12 -4.71 15.33 3.53
CA CYS A 12 -4.71 14.63 4.82
C CYS A 12 -4.40 13.14 4.73
N ILE A 13 -4.78 12.45 3.65
CA ILE A 13 -4.50 11.01 3.49
C ILE A 13 -3.03 10.78 3.19
N ARG A 14 -2.44 11.55 2.26
CA ARG A 14 -1.03 11.44 1.90
C ARG A 14 -0.12 11.72 3.08
N ASP A 15 -0.36 12.81 3.78
CA ASP A 15 0.44 13.25 4.93
C ASP A 15 0.33 12.28 6.11
N ARG A 16 -0.77 11.51 6.18
CA ARG A 16 -0.93 10.47 7.21
C ARG A 16 -0.32 9.14 6.82
N ILE A 17 -0.38 8.76 5.54
CA ILE A 17 0.31 7.55 5.04
C ILE A 17 1.82 7.79 5.02
N PHE A 18 2.24 8.97 4.57
CA PHE A 18 3.64 9.36 4.46
C PHE A 18 3.87 10.63 5.29
N PRO A 19 4.21 10.49 6.60
CA PRO A 19 4.54 11.65 7.43
C PRO A 19 5.67 12.48 6.85
N GLU A 20 5.73 13.76 7.20
CA GLU A 20 6.80 14.66 6.79
C GLU A 20 8.18 14.02 7.05
N GLY A 21 9.09 14.15 6.10
CA GLY A 21 10.40 13.52 6.14
C GLY A 21 10.43 12.03 5.75
N SER A 22 9.29 11.44 5.30
CA SER A 22 9.24 10.06 4.80
C SER A 22 9.95 9.88 3.46
N PHE A 23 9.98 10.92 2.64
CA PHE A 23 10.65 10.95 1.35
C PHE A 23 11.83 11.91 1.34
N GLU A 24 12.68 11.78 0.36
CA GLU A 24 13.78 12.72 0.13
C GLU A 24 13.27 13.96 -0.60
N ARG A 25 13.85 15.12 -0.26
CA ARG A 25 13.62 16.33 -1.04
C ARG A 25 14.30 16.21 -2.41
N LYS A 26 13.69 16.78 -3.43
CA LYS A 26 14.23 16.80 -4.79
C LYS A 26 15.64 17.40 -4.78
N GLY A 27 16.63 16.63 -5.23
CA GLY A 27 18.05 17.04 -5.27
C GLY A 27 18.92 16.53 -4.13
N HIS A 28 18.38 15.94 -3.07
CA HIS A 28 19.13 15.37 -1.95
C HIS A 28 19.06 13.84 -1.95
N PHE A 29 19.69 13.20 -2.93
CA PHE A 29 19.70 11.74 -3.05
C PHE A 29 20.72 11.04 -2.13
N GLU A 30 21.54 11.78 -1.39
CA GLU A 30 22.64 11.24 -0.63
C GLU A 30 22.22 10.65 0.73
N ASP A 31 21.15 11.14 1.33
CA ASP A 31 20.66 10.72 2.64
C ASP A 31 19.56 9.65 2.56
N ALA A 32 19.76 8.61 1.84
CA ALA A 32 19.16 7.27 1.98
C ALA A 32 17.69 7.10 2.49
N LYS A 33 16.80 8.09 2.45
CA LYS A 33 15.42 7.89 2.91
C LYS A 33 14.58 7.14 1.87
N GLY A 34 14.54 7.56 0.67
CA GLY A 34 13.78 6.91 -0.41
C GLY A 34 12.64 7.78 -0.93
N ASN A 35 12.05 7.36 -2.02
CA ASN A 35 11.03 8.11 -2.74
C ASN A 35 9.75 7.30 -2.88
N GLY A 36 8.61 7.97 -2.96
CA GLY A 36 7.38 7.38 -3.47
C GLY A 36 7.46 7.21 -4.98
N ILE A 37 6.79 6.18 -5.51
CA ILE A 37 6.72 5.95 -6.95
C ILE A 37 5.27 5.75 -7.36
N ALA A 38 4.73 6.72 -8.10
CA ALA A 38 3.43 6.62 -8.75
C ALA A 38 3.59 6.17 -10.20
N LEU A 39 2.71 5.31 -10.66
CA LEU A 39 2.62 4.85 -12.04
C LEU A 39 1.28 5.27 -12.61
N VAL A 40 1.30 6.17 -13.59
CA VAL A 40 0.15 6.49 -14.42
C VAL A 40 0.11 5.46 -15.55
N VAL A 41 -0.93 4.63 -15.54
CA VAL A 41 -1.11 3.56 -16.52
C VAL A 41 -2.14 4.02 -17.54
N PRO A 42 -1.79 4.22 -18.82
CA PRO A 42 -2.75 4.53 -19.86
C PRO A 42 -3.82 3.44 -19.94
N GLN A 43 -5.06 3.82 -20.16
CA GLN A 43 -6.13 2.83 -20.35
C GLN A 43 -5.74 1.87 -21.49
N LYS A 44 -5.71 0.58 -21.19
CA LYS A 44 -5.61 -0.44 -22.24
C LYS A 44 -6.91 -0.41 -23.01
N SER A 45 -6.82 -0.09 -24.32
CA SER A 45 -7.92 -0.09 -25.29
C SER A 45 -9.31 0.34 -24.75
N LYS A 46 -9.85 1.38 -25.31
CA LYS A 46 -11.24 1.79 -25.10
C LYS A 46 -12.02 1.35 -26.33
N VAL A 47 -13.00 0.51 -26.16
CA VAL A 47 -14.00 0.24 -27.22
C VAL A 47 -14.97 1.41 -27.20
N VAL A 48 -14.88 2.27 -28.19
CA VAL A 48 -15.85 3.34 -28.42
C VAL A 48 -16.83 2.86 -29.49
N GLN A 49 -18.09 2.86 -29.18
CA GLN A 49 -19.13 2.65 -30.19
C GLN A 49 -19.46 4.01 -30.81
N GLU A 50 -19.06 4.19 -32.04
CA GLU A 50 -19.43 5.35 -32.84
C GLU A 50 -20.19 4.86 -34.07
N ASN A 51 -21.41 5.34 -34.25
CA ASN A 51 -22.31 4.97 -35.37
C ASN A 51 -22.54 3.45 -35.55
N GLY A 52 -22.62 2.70 -34.44
CA GLY A 52 -22.87 1.24 -34.49
C GLY A 52 -21.65 0.39 -34.82
N VAL A 53 -20.47 1.00 -34.97
CA VAL A 53 -19.20 0.30 -35.19
C VAL A 53 -18.35 0.39 -33.90
N ALA A 54 -17.91 -0.77 -33.39
CA ALA A 54 -16.98 -0.84 -32.27
C ALA A 54 -15.56 -0.50 -32.76
N LEU A 55 -15.02 0.64 -32.34
CA LEU A 55 -13.65 1.05 -32.59
C LEU A 55 -12.81 0.79 -31.34
N GLU A 56 -11.81 -0.07 -31.45
CA GLU A 56 -10.82 -0.30 -30.40
C GLU A 56 -9.69 0.72 -30.52
N ILE A 57 -9.66 1.71 -29.59
CA ILE A 57 -8.56 2.66 -29.50
C ILE A 57 -7.49 2.02 -28.59
N LYS A 58 -6.39 1.55 -29.19
CA LYS A 58 -5.24 1.02 -28.46
C LYS A 58 -4.38 2.17 -27.96
N GLY A 59 -4.28 2.32 -26.61
CA GLY A 59 -3.21 3.12 -26.00
C GLY A 59 -1.85 2.46 -26.24
N ASP A 60 -0.76 3.24 -26.18
CA ASP A 60 0.62 2.76 -26.35
C ASP A 60 1.07 1.77 -25.23
N GLY A 61 0.25 1.56 -24.21
CA GLY A 61 0.44 0.58 -23.12
C GLY A 61 1.63 0.87 -22.20
N LYS A 62 2.35 1.97 -22.38
CA LYS A 62 3.50 2.33 -21.55
C LYS A 62 3.03 3.12 -20.34
N ALA A 63 3.36 2.62 -19.14
CA ALA A 63 3.09 3.33 -17.91
C ALA A 63 4.11 4.47 -17.71
N ASN A 64 3.63 5.69 -17.46
CA ASN A 64 4.45 6.80 -17.06
C ASN A 64 4.77 6.71 -15.57
N ARG A 65 6.04 6.93 -15.23
CA ARG A 65 6.55 6.86 -13.86
C ARG A 65 6.80 8.25 -13.31
N HIS A 66 6.19 8.55 -12.18
CA HIS A 66 6.42 9.76 -11.41
C HIS A 66 7.14 9.39 -10.12
N VAL A 67 8.21 10.11 -9.80
CA VAL A 67 8.94 9.99 -8.54
C VAL A 67 8.37 11.04 -7.59
N ILE A 68 7.82 10.60 -6.48
CA ILE A 68 7.18 11.45 -5.48
C ILE A 68 8.18 11.72 -4.37
N THR A 69 8.37 12.98 -4.05
CA THR A 69 9.24 13.50 -2.99
C THR A 69 8.42 14.15 -1.87
N ASP A 70 9.09 14.60 -0.80
CA ASP A 70 8.42 15.26 0.33
C ASP A 70 7.66 16.54 -0.05
N GLU A 71 8.01 17.18 -1.15
CA GLU A 71 7.27 18.34 -1.65
C GLU A 71 5.88 17.99 -2.18
N LEU A 72 5.64 16.69 -2.48
CA LEU A 72 4.38 16.12 -2.96
C LEU A 72 3.77 16.81 -4.20
N ARG A 73 4.48 17.75 -4.82
CA ARG A 73 4.00 18.49 -6.02
C ARG A 73 3.68 17.55 -7.17
N GLU A 74 4.49 16.52 -7.34
CA GLU A 74 4.29 15.52 -8.39
C GLU A 74 2.95 14.77 -8.25
N LEU A 75 2.35 14.74 -7.06
CA LEU A 75 1.02 14.16 -6.87
C LEU A 75 -0.09 15.08 -7.34
N GLU A 76 0.12 16.40 -7.32
CA GLU A 76 -0.82 17.36 -7.91
C GLU A 76 -0.80 17.29 -9.44
N ASP A 77 0.37 17.08 -10.03
CA ASP A 77 0.53 16.94 -11.49
C ASP A 77 -0.22 15.73 -12.05
N ILE A 78 -0.38 14.67 -11.23
CA ILE A 78 -1.11 13.46 -11.62
C ILE A 78 -2.57 13.46 -11.19
N LYS A 79 -3.02 14.49 -10.50
CA LYS A 79 -4.43 14.67 -10.12
C LYS A 79 -5.29 14.82 -11.38
N GLY A 80 -6.39 14.08 -11.41
CA GLY A 80 -7.27 14.05 -12.59
C GLY A 80 -6.73 13.27 -13.80
N THR A 81 -5.54 12.66 -13.69
CA THR A 81 -5.05 11.76 -14.73
C THR A 81 -5.86 10.47 -14.77
N ASP A 82 -5.60 9.65 -15.78
CA ASP A 82 -6.18 8.33 -15.90
C ASP A 82 -5.74 7.41 -14.74
N PHE A 83 -5.84 6.13 -14.92
CA PHE A 83 -5.50 5.12 -13.94
C PHE A 83 -4.10 5.32 -13.33
N THR A 84 -4.05 5.76 -12.09
CA THR A 84 -2.78 5.95 -11.36
C THR A 84 -2.72 5.07 -10.13
N ILE A 85 -1.60 4.37 -9.97
CA ILE A 85 -1.35 3.50 -8.82
C ILE A 85 -0.06 3.88 -8.10
N MET A 86 -0.10 3.80 -6.77
CA MET A 86 1.05 3.97 -5.89
C MET A 86 0.99 2.94 -4.77
N SER A 87 2.13 2.38 -4.37
CA SER A 87 2.20 1.53 -3.19
C SER A 87 2.52 2.37 -1.95
N PRO A 88 2.03 1.99 -0.76
CA PRO A 88 2.33 2.67 0.51
C PRO A 88 3.76 2.33 1.00
N ILE A 89 4.73 2.44 0.11
CA ILE A 89 6.12 2.05 0.33
C ILE A 89 7.03 3.13 -0.24
N SER A 90 8.08 3.49 0.49
CA SER A 90 9.18 4.28 -0.06
C SER A 90 10.22 3.37 -0.72
N TYR A 91 10.86 3.88 -1.76
CA TYR A 91 11.82 3.13 -2.55
C TYR A 91 13.13 3.89 -2.68
N PHE A 92 14.22 3.15 -2.74
CA PHE A 92 15.51 3.69 -3.13
C PHE A 92 15.55 3.89 -4.65
N GLY A 93 15.85 5.12 -5.09
CA GLY A 93 15.92 5.49 -6.50
C GLY A 93 14.54 5.50 -7.19
N ARG A 94 14.52 5.15 -8.48
CA ARG A 94 13.36 5.34 -9.37
C ARG A 94 12.62 4.05 -9.74
N GLN A 95 12.91 2.93 -9.09
CA GLN A 95 12.33 1.64 -9.48
C GLN A 95 11.52 1.02 -8.34
N ARG A 96 10.25 0.70 -8.62
CA ARG A 96 9.36 -0.03 -7.73
C ARG A 96 9.66 -1.53 -7.79
N ARG A 97 10.70 -1.95 -7.06
CA ARG A 97 11.12 -3.36 -6.95
C ARG A 97 11.35 -3.70 -5.48
N GLY A 98 11.18 -4.98 -5.09
CA GLY A 98 11.35 -5.43 -3.72
C GLY A 98 12.75 -5.12 -3.15
N GLN A 99 13.80 -5.28 -3.95
CA GLN A 99 15.17 -4.95 -3.55
C GLN A 99 15.41 -3.46 -3.25
N ASN A 100 14.56 -2.58 -3.82
CA ASN A 100 14.64 -1.14 -3.64
C ASN A 100 13.67 -0.63 -2.56
N ALA A 101 12.76 -1.50 -2.07
CA ALA A 101 11.81 -1.13 -1.03
C ALA A 101 12.53 -0.77 0.27
N ARG A 102 12.14 0.36 0.89
CA ARG A 102 12.76 0.90 2.10
C ARG A 102 11.89 0.72 3.32
N TYR A 103 10.72 1.34 3.32
CA TYR A 103 9.78 1.31 4.42
C TYR A 103 8.37 1.07 3.91
N LEU A 104 7.60 0.27 4.66
CA LEU A 104 6.16 0.12 4.50
C LEU A 104 5.47 1.05 5.51
N TYR A 105 4.56 1.90 5.04
CA TYR A 105 3.82 2.87 5.85
C TYR A 105 2.39 2.44 6.14
N ALA A 106 1.81 1.62 5.28
CA ALA A 106 0.46 1.09 5.48
C ALA A 106 0.34 -0.33 4.91
N MET A 107 -0.46 -1.16 5.55
CA MET A 107 -0.94 -2.40 4.96
C MET A 107 -2.27 -2.13 4.27
N VAL A 108 -2.41 -2.55 3.02
CA VAL A 108 -3.60 -2.24 2.22
C VAL A 108 -4.19 -3.52 1.64
N PHE A 109 -5.51 -3.63 1.73
CA PHE A 109 -6.29 -4.74 1.17
C PHE A 109 -7.25 -4.18 0.13
N ASP A 110 -7.26 -4.80 -1.04
CA ASP A 110 -8.15 -4.44 -2.15
C ASP A 110 -9.27 -5.48 -2.21
N LEU A 111 -10.48 -5.06 -1.92
CA LEU A 111 -11.68 -5.87 -1.96
C LEU A 111 -12.44 -5.58 -3.25
N ASP A 112 -12.43 -6.53 -4.17
CA ASP A 112 -13.29 -6.49 -5.36
C ASP A 112 -14.69 -7.05 -5.08
N GLY A 113 -15.64 -6.73 -5.96
CA GLY A 113 -17.02 -7.21 -5.84
C GLY A 113 -17.78 -6.60 -4.66
N VAL A 114 -17.51 -5.33 -4.36
CA VAL A 114 -18.13 -4.60 -3.25
C VAL A 114 -19.24 -3.69 -3.78
N GLY A 115 -20.48 -4.07 -3.49
CA GLY A 115 -21.66 -3.23 -3.64
C GLY A 115 -22.08 -2.62 -2.30
N MET A 116 -23.25 -1.95 -2.26
CA MET A 116 -23.78 -1.34 -1.02
C MET A 116 -23.99 -2.33 0.13
N PRO A 117 -24.48 -3.58 -0.11
CA PRO A 117 -24.58 -4.55 0.98
C PRO A 117 -23.22 -4.89 1.58
N GLN A 118 -22.21 -5.21 0.75
CA GLN A 118 -20.86 -5.55 1.19
C GLN A 118 -20.19 -4.37 1.92
N LEU A 119 -20.40 -3.14 1.45
CA LEU A 119 -19.90 -1.95 2.15
C LEU A 119 -20.49 -1.85 3.57
N ARG A 120 -21.81 -2.01 3.74
CA ARG A 120 -22.45 -1.99 5.06
C ARG A 120 -21.89 -3.07 5.97
N ASP A 121 -21.76 -4.29 5.44
CA ASP A 121 -21.27 -5.43 6.21
C ASP A 121 -19.79 -5.25 6.59
N THR A 122 -18.97 -4.70 5.69
CA THR A 122 -17.57 -4.36 5.98
C THR A 122 -17.50 -3.34 7.13
N LEU A 123 -18.27 -2.26 7.07
CA LEU A 123 -18.31 -1.25 8.13
C LEU A 123 -18.86 -1.84 9.45
N HIS A 124 -19.89 -2.70 9.37
CA HIS A 124 -20.42 -3.38 10.53
C HIS A 124 -19.39 -4.30 11.19
N GLN A 125 -18.68 -5.13 10.40
CA GLN A 125 -17.66 -6.03 10.93
C GLN A 125 -16.50 -5.27 11.57
N MET A 126 -16.07 -4.14 11.00
CA MET A 126 -15.08 -3.25 11.61
C MET A 126 -15.55 -2.64 12.93
N ASN A 127 -16.85 -2.26 13.03
CA ASN A 127 -17.41 -1.72 14.25
C ASN A 127 -17.61 -2.77 15.35
N LYS A 128 -17.70 -4.04 14.98
CA LYS A 128 -17.85 -5.18 15.89
C LYS A 128 -16.52 -5.89 16.18
N ASP A 129 -15.40 -5.32 15.74
CA ASP A 129 -14.06 -5.89 15.88
C ASP A 129 -13.92 -7.32 15.34
N ILE A 130 -14.76 -7.69 14.35
CA ILE A 130 -14.67 -8.98 13.64
C ILE A 130 -13.50 -8.94 12.66
N ILE A 131 -13.30 -7.80 12.00
CA ILE A 131 -12.13 -7.49 11.17
C ILE A 131 -11.47 -6.20 11.67
N PRO A 132 -10.18 -5.99 11.42
CA PRO A 132 -9.47 -4.80 11.90
C PRO A 132 -10.14 -3.53 11.39
N LYS A 133 -10.17 -2.50 12.22
CA LYS A 133 -10.69 -1.19 11.84
C LYS A 133 -9.71 -0.43 10.96
N ALA A 134 -10.06 -0.23 9.69
CA ALA A 134 -9.21 0.48 8.74
C ALA A 134 -9.04 1.96 9.11
N THR A 135 -7.86 2.52 8.86
CA THR A 135 -7.61 3.97 8.99
C THR A 135 -8.38 4.73 7.93
N PHE A 136 -8.33 4.24 6.68
CA PHE A 136 -9.10 4.80 5.55
C PHE A 136 -9.81 3.70 4.79
N VAL A 137 -11.01 4.03 4.32
CA VAL A 137 -11.78 3.26 3.36
C VAL A 137 -11.78 4.05 2.06
N VAL A 138 -11.21 3.48 1.00
CA VAL A 138 -11.06 4.14 -0.31
C VAL A 138 -11.97 3.45 -1.32
N ASN A 139 -12.86 4.22 -1.93
CA ASN A 139 -13.66 3.74 -3.06
C ASN A 139 -12.84 3.84 -4.34
N SER A 140 -12.47 2.71 -4.91
CA SER A 140 -11.69 2.61 -6.14
C SER A 140 -12.54 2.52 -7.41
N GLY A 141 -13.86 2.60 -7.29
CA GLY A 141 -14.87 2.49 -8.33
C GLY A 141 -15.71 1.21 -8.18
N THR A 142 -15.17 0.04 -8.45
CA THR A 142 -15.87 -1.26 -8.36
C THR A 142 -15.50 -2.07 -7.13
N GLY A 143 -14.68 -1.52 -6.23
CA GLY A 143 -14.20 -2.16 -5.04
C GLY A 143 -13.76 -1.16 -3.97
N LEU A 144 -13.24 -1.67 -2.86
CA LEU A 144 -12.74 -0.89 -1.75
C LEU A 144 -11.27 -1.22 -1.50
N HIS A 145 -10.46 -0.19 -1.24
CA HIS A 145 -9.17 -0.41 -0.60
C HIS A 145 -9.29 -0.05 0.89
N LEU A 146 -8.93 -0.99 1.77
CA LEU A 146 -8.87 -0.79 3.21
C LEU A 146 -7.41 -0.50 3.59
N TYR A 147 -7.13 0.72 4.03
CA TYR A 147 -5.81 1.16 4.44
C TYR A 147 -5.65 1.09 5.96
N TYR A 148 -4.67 0.35 6.41
CA TYR A 148 -4.22 0.29 7.80
C TYR A 148 -2.88 1.01 7.89
N VAL A 149 -2.93 2.31 8.19
CA VAL A 149 -1.72 3.13 8.35
C VAL A 149 -1.01 2.70 9.62
N LEU A 150 0.27 2.39 9.51
CA LEU A 150 1.06 1.90 10.64
C LEU A 150 1.53 3.06 11.52
N THR A 151 1.51 2.86 12.84
CA THR A 151 2.03 3.84 13.80
C THR A 151 3.52 4.10 13.58
N GLU A 152 4.26 3.05 13.18
CA GLU A 152 5.68 3.13 12.83
C GLU A 152 5.92 2.47 11.47
N PRO A 153 6.67 3.14 10.57
CA PRO A 153 7.06 2.54 9.28
C PRO A 153 7.96 1.33 9.47
N ILE A 154 7.69 0.26 8.74
CA ILE A 154 8.43 -1.00 8.87
C ILE A 154 9.53 -1.09 7.81
N PRO A 155 10.80 -1.31 8.20
CA PRO A 155 11.89 -1.52 7.27
C PRO A 155 11.64 -2.74 6.37
N MET A 156 11.76 -2.55 5.05
CA MET A 156 11.48 -3.56 4.04
C MET A 156 12.71 -4.44 3.72
N TYR A 157 13.36 -4.97 4.77
CA TYR A 157 14.39 -5.99 4.60
C TYR A 157 13.78 -7.28 4.02
N PRO A 158 14.55 -8.13 3.32
CA PRO A 158 14.02 -9.36 2.69
C PRO A 158 13.26 -10.27 3.67
N GLN A 159 13.78 -10.45 4.90
CA GLN A 159 13.09 -11.22 5.94
C GLN A 159 11.75 -10.56 6.36
N ASN A 160 11.71 -9.24 6.49
CA ASN A 160 10.50 -8.51 6.85
C ASN A 160 9.47 -8.58 5.73
N GLN A 161 9.90 -8.46 4.46
CA GLN A 161 8.99 -8.61 3.32
C GLN A 161 8.30 -9.98 3.31
N LYS A 162 9.04 -11.05 3.67
CA LYS A 162 8.47 -12.40 3.77
C LYS A 162 7.40 -12.46 4.87
N ILE A 163 7.71 -11.96 6.07
CA ILE A 163 6.78 -11.94 7.20
C ILE A 163 5.54 -11.13 6.87
N LEU A 164 5.72 -9.92 6.35
CA LEU A 164 4.63 -9.02 5.97
C LEU A 164 3.74 -9.62 4.89
N LYS A 165 4.32 -10.38 3.95
CA LYS A 165 3.55 -11.12 2.95
C LYS A 165 2.69 -12.22 3.59
N GLU A 166 3.24 -12.99 4.50
CA GLU A 166 2.51 -14.05 5.23
C GLU A 166 1.37 -13.43 6.06
N LEU A 167 1.67 -12.38 6.82
CA LEU A 167 0.67 -11.63 7.59
C LEU A 167 -0.44 -11.06 6.69
N LYS A 168 -0.06 -10.44 5.58
CA LYS A 168 -1.05 -9.90 4.62
C LYS A 168 -1.96 -10.99 4.08
N TYR A 169 -1.43 -12.16 3.76
CA TYR A 169 -2.23 -13.27 3.24
C TYR A 169 -3.18 -13.84 4.29
N ALA A 170 -2.73 -13.97 5.53
CA ALA A 170 -3.57 -14.40 6.64
C ALA A 170 -4.73 -13.42 6.87
N LEU A 171 -4.43 -12.13 6.95
CA LEU A 171 -5.45 -11.08 7.10
C LEU A 171 -6.39 -10.98 5.89
N THR A 172 -5.88 -11.20 4.66
CA THR A 172 -6.75 -11.22 3.47
C THR A 172 -7.83 -12.29 3.61
N ARG A 173 -7.50 -13.49 4.08
CA ARG A 173 -8.48 -14.56 4.31
C ARG A 173 -9.52 -14.22 5.37
N GLN A 174 -9.16 -13.39 6.34
CA GLN A 174 -10.09 -12.92 7.38
C GLN A 174 -10.98 -11.77 6.90
N ILE A 175 -10.38 -10.78 6.23
CA ILE A 175 -11.07 -9.58 5.77
C ILE A 175 -11.97 -9.89 4.57
N TRP A 176 -11.51 -10.71 3.64
CA TRP A 176 -12.25 -11.11 2.46
C TRP A 176 -13.14 -12.32 2.77
N ASN A 177 -14.38 -12.08 3.06
CA ASN A 177 -15.36 -13.09 3.39
C ASN A 177 -16.68 -12.86 2.62
N ARG A 178 -17.62 -13.79 2.74
CA ARG A 178 -18.90 -13.76 2.00
C ARG A 178 -19.76 -12.50 2.22
N PHE A 179 -19.47 -11.74 3.26
CA PHE A 179 -20.20 -10.50 3.58
C PHE A 179 -19.47 -9.26 3.06
N THR A 180 -18.15 -9.28 2.96
CA THR A 180 -17.34 -8.15 2.55
C THR A 180 -17.07 -8.12 1.05
N SER A 181 -17.28 -9.25 0.34
CA SER A 181 -17.14 -9.36 -1.11
C SER A 181 -18.19 -10.32 -1.69
N SER A 182 -18.72 -10.01 -2.86
CA SER A 182 -19.54 -10.91 -3.67
C SER A 182 -18.71 -11.96 -4.41
N ILE A 183 -17.39 -11.76 -4.50
CA ILE A 183 -16.45 -12.71 -5.09
C ILE A 183 -16.02 -13.69 -4.00
N ARG A 184 -16.28 -14.98 -4.24
CA ARG A 184 -16.07 -16.03 -3.24
C ARG A 184 -14.58 -16.22 -2.89
N GLU A 185 -13.71 -16.24 -3.89
CA GLU A 185 -12.30 -16.56 -3.70
C GLU A 185 -11.48 -15.29 -3.45
N PRO A 186 -10.77 -15.20 -2.30
CA PRO A 186 -9.92 -14.07 -1.99
C PRO A 186 -8.78 -13.89 -3.00
N GLN A 187 -8.60 -12.68 -3.49
CA GLN A 187 -7.47 -12.36 -4.36
C GLN A 187 -6.23 -12.03 -3.52
N MET A 188 -5.27 -12.94 -3.51
CA MET A 188 -4.02 -12.75 -2.75
C MET A 188 -3.10 -11.76 -3.43
N GLN A 189 -2.89 -10.63 -2.77
CA GLN A 189 -2.11 -9.51 -3.30
C GLN A 189 -0.75 -9.41 -2.63
N GLY A 190 0.29 -9.20 -3.44
CA GLY A 190 1.65 -9.02 -2.93
C GLY A 190 1.80 -7.75 -2.09
N ILE A 191 2.80 -7.74 -1.20
CA ILE A 191 3.07 -6.60 -0.32
C ILE A 191 3.50 -5.34 -1.09
N LEU A 192 4.05 -5.49 -2.29
CA LEU A 192 4.51 -4.39 -3.13
C LEU A 192 3.43 -3.88 -4.10
N GLN A 193 2.20 -4.38 -3.99
CA GLN A 193 1.12 -3.97 -4.87
C GLN A 193 0.87 -2.46 -4.81
N GLY A 194 0.58 -1.86 -5.97
CA GLY A 194 0.10 -0.48 -6.06
C GLY A 194 -1.41 -0.44 -5.99
N PHE A 195 -1.90 0.61 -5.35
CA PHE A 195 -3.31 0.89 -5.17
C PHE A 195 -3.64 2.22 -5.83
N ARG A 196 -4.90 2.43 -6.19
CA ARG A 196 -5.32 3.66 -6.86
C ARG A 196 -5.06 4.88 -5.99
N VAL A 197 -4.51 5.90 -6.62
CA VAL A 197 -4.26 7.19 -5.95
C VAL A 197 -5.57 7.95 -5.85
N VAL A 198 -5.86 8.48 -4.69
CA VAL A 198 -7.05 9.30 -4.42
C VAL A 198 -7.01 10.57 -5.28
N GLY A 199 -8.16 10.97 -5.82
CA GLY A 199 -8.28 12.12 -6.73
C GLY A 199 -8.00 11.79 -8.20
N THR A 200 -7.53 10.58 -8.53
CA THR A 200 -7.38 10.12 -9.92
C THR A 200 -8.63 9.36 -10.39
N SER A 201 -8.71 9.10 -11.69
CA SER A 201 -9.88 8.41 -12.26
C SER A 201 -10.03 6.99 -11.74
N SER A 202 -11.26 6.60 -11.42
CA SER A 202 -11.59 5.22 -11.06
C SER A 202 -11.77 4.33 -12.30
N LYS A 203 -12.05 3.04 -12.09
CA LYS A 203 -12.43 2.11 -13.18
C LYS A 203 -13.70 2.55 -13.91
N LEU A 204 -14.54 3.38 -13.28
CA LEU A 204 -15.80 3.86 -13.83
C LEU A 204 -15.64 5.07 -14.74
N GLY A 205 -14.44 5.66 -14.80
CA GLY A 205 -14.13 6.79 -15.67
C GLY A 205 -13.76 8.06 -14.90
N LYS A 206 -13.53 9.14 -15.65
CA LYS A 206 -13.06 10.42 -15.10
C LYS A 206 -14.10 11.13 -14.22
N ASP A 207 -15.37 10.91 -14.49
CA ASP A 207 -16.47 11.52 -13.71
C ASP A 207 -16.64 10.87 -12.33
N TYR A 208 -15.95 9.76 -12.09
CA TYR A 208 -15.99 9.00 -10.84
C TYR A 208 -14.59 8.89 -10.25
N PRO A 209 -14.09 9.93 -9.58
CA PRO A 209 -12.75 9.91 -8.99
C PRO A 209 -12.65 8.89 -7.85
N VAL A 210 -11.43 8.44 -7.60
CA VAL A 210 -11.11 7.65 -6.41
C VAL A 210 -11.25 8.53 -5.19
N VAL A 211 -12.09 8.13 -4.24
CA VAL A 211 -12.42 8.89 -3.02
C VAL A 211 -12.08 8.09 -1.79
N ALA A 212 -11.56 8.76 -0.77
CA ALA A 212 -11.22 8.14 0.49
C ALA A 212 -11.96 8.77 1.67
N TYR A 213 -12.31 7.93 2.61
CA TYR A 213 -12.97 8.31 3.86
C TYR A 213 -12.11 7.89 5.04
N ARG A 214 -11.84 8.81 5.95
CA ARG A 214 -11.21 8.48 7.22
C ARG A 214 -12.21 7.73 8.10
N TYR A 215 -11.77 6.57 8.62
CA TYR A 215 -12.64 5.72 9.42
C TYR A 215 -12.06 5.42 10.82
N GLY A 216 -10.78 5.12 10.91
CA GLY A 216 -10.08 4.83 12.15
C GLY A 216 -8.80 5.63 12.39
N GLY A 217 -8.01 5.19 13.34
CA GLY A 217 -6.66 5.68 13.65
C GLY A 217 -5.57 4.89 12.95
N ALA A 218 -4.32 5.27 13.19
CA ALA A 218 -3.17 4.44 12.85
C ALA A 218 -3.15 3.18 13.75
N VAL A 219 -2.56 2.09 13.25
CA VAL A 219 -2.56 0.79 13.91
C VAL A 219 -1.13 0.30 14.15
N GLU A 220 -0.92 -0.39 15.25
CA GLU A 220 0.30 -1.15 15.48
C GLU A 220 0.23 -2.46 14.69
N LEU A 221 1.35 -2.86 14.07
CA LEU A 221 1.36 -4.08 13.26
C LEU A 221 0.96 -5.32 14.07
N GLU A 222 1.36 -5.36 15.32
CA GLU A 222 1.09 -6.45 16.26
C GLU A 222 -0.40 -6.64 16.52
N LYS A 223 -1.16 -5.56 16.62
CA LYS A 223 -2.61 -5.61 16.82
C LYS A 223 -3.36 -6.21 15.63
N LEU A 224 -2.75 -6.21 14.44
CA LEU A 224 -3.35 -6.90 13.30
C LEU A 224 -3.28 -8.43 13.44
N LEU A 225 -2.35 -8.96 14.25
CA LEU A 225 -2.25 -10.40 14.52
C LEU A 225 -3.45 -10.93 15.31
N ASP A 226 -4.06 -10.11 16.17
CA ASP A 226 -5.20 -10.49 17.00
C ASP A 226 -6.40 -10.93 16.16
N TYR A 227 -6.45 -10.51 14.88
CA TYR A 227 -7.52 -10.87 13.95
C TYR A 227 -7.25 -12.14 13.13
N ILE A 228 -6.09 -12.78 13.32
CA ILE A 228 -5.76 -14.03 12.62
C ILE A 228 -6.22 -15.19 13.50
N PRO A 229 -7.11 -16.07 13.01
CA PRO A 229 -7.51 -17.25 13.76
C PRO A 229 -6.32 -18.18 14.07
N ASP A 230 -6.15 -18.55 15.32
CA ASP A 230 -5.03 -19.40 15.75
C ASP A 230 -5.26 -20.91 15.45
N SER A 231 -6.26 -21.22 14.64
CA SER A 231 -6.67 -22.60 14.35
C SER A 231 -5.58 -23.50 13.76
N ASN A 232 -4.55 -22.92 13.16
CA ASN A 232 -3.47 -23.65 12.48
C ASN A 232 -2.05 -23.24 12.94
N GLY A 233 -1.91 -22.56 14.08
CA GLY A 233 -0.64 -22.02 14.55
C GLY A 233 -0.04 -20.95 13.61
N GLU A 234 -0.85 -20.36 12.72
CA GLU A 234 -0.40 -19.37 11.77
C GLU A 234 -0.02 -18.07 12.48
N GLN A 235 -0.83 -17.63 13.44
CA GLN A 235 -0.56 -16.48 14.29
C GLN A 235 0.77 -16.66 15.02
N GLN A 236 0.95 -17.77 15.74
CA GLN A 236 2.18 -18.06 16.49
C GLN A 236 3.41 -18.10 15.58
N ARG A 237 3.27 -18.66 14.37
CA ARG A 237 4.36 -18.69 13.37
C ARG A 237 4.76 -17.29 12.93
N ILE A 238 3.80 -16.44 12.62
CA ILE A 238 4.05 -15.03 12.19
C ILE A 238 4.67 -14.25 13.34
N GLU A 239 4.17 -14.39 14.59
CA GLU A 239 4.76 -13.78 15.77
C GLU A 239 6.21 -14.21 16.00
N ALA A 240 6.50 -15.50 15.88
CA ALA A 240 7.85 -16.01 16.03
C ALA A 240 8.81 -15.45 14.97
N LEU A 241 8.33 -15.26 13.74
CA LEU A 241 9.08 -14.61 12.68
C LEU A 241 9.30 -13.13 12.98
N MET A 242 8.29 -12.42 13.48
CA MET A 242 8.39 -11.01 13.87
C MET A 242 9.39 -10.80 15.00
N ARG A 243 9.37 -11.64 16.03
CA ARG A 243 10.36 -11.61 17.14
C ARG A 243 11.79 -11.80 16.62
N LYS A 244 12.00 -12.74 15.68
CA LYS A 244 13.32 -12.97 15.06
C LYS A 244 13.82 -11.79 14.22
N SER A 245 12.91 -11.00 13.63
CA SER A 245 13.28 -9.86 12.78
C SER A 245 13.67 -8.61 13.56
N ARG A 246 13.41 -8.57 14.87
CA ARG A 246 13.62 -7.43 15.78
C ARG A 246 14.91 -7.51 16.58
N LEU A 247 15.98 -8.00 15.99
CA LEU A 247 17.29 -7.90 16.62
C LEU A 247 17.65 -6.42 16.77
N SER A 248 17.87 -5.99 18.01
CA SER A 248 18.46 -4.70 18.28
C SER A 248 19.87 -4.61 17.66
N LEU A 249 20.37 -3.40 17.42
CA LEU A 249 21.74 -3.24 16.93
C LEU A 249 22.79 -3.86 17.88
N ALA A 250 22.52 -3.88 19.19
CA ALA A 250 23.39 -4.52 20.18
C ALA A 250 23.39 -6.04 20.00
N GLU A 251 22.23 -6.67 19.92
CA GLU A 251 22.09 -8.11 19.66
C GLU A 251 22.65 -8.49 18.28
N ALA A 252 22.46 -7.63 17.28
CA ALA A 252 23.02 -7.86 15.94
C ALA A 252 24.55 -7.79 15.95
N LYS A 253 25.16 -6.91 16.77
CA LYS A 253 26.61 -6.83 16.97
C LYS A 253 27.17 -8.11 17.58
N GLU A 254 26.48 -8.62 18.59
CA GLU A 254 26.89 -9.84 19.29
C GLU A 254 26.70 -11.09 18.38
N LYS A 255 25.54 -11.22 17.76
CA LYS A 255 25.16 -12.41 16.99
C LYS A 255 25.74 -12.46 15.59
N TYR A 256 25.97 -11.29 14.97
CA TYR A 256 26.46 -11.14 13.60
C TYR A 256 27.55 -10.05 13.51
N PRO A 257 28.70 -10.22 14.18
CA PRO A 257 29.75 -9.18 14.30
C PRO A 257 30.28 -8.73 12.94
N ASP A 258 30.51 -9.65 11.99
CA ASP A 258 30.97 -9.31 10.63
C ASP A 258 29.95 -8.48 9.86
N TRP A 259 28.67 -8.82 9.98
CA TRP A 259 27.60 -8.04 9.37
C TRP A 259 27.54 -6.63 9.97
N TYR A 260 27.62 -6.54 11.31
CA TYR A 260 27.58 -5.27 12.03
C TYR A 260 28.75 -4.37 11.63
N GLU A 261 29.96 -4.92 11.62
CA GLU A 261 31.17 -4.20 11.22
C GLU A 261 31.05 -3.65 9.79
N ARG A 262 30.64 -4.48 8.84
CA ARG A 262 30.53 -4.08 7.43
C ARG A 262 29.39 -3.11 7.17
N ARG A 263 28.24 -3.26 7.83
CA ARG A 263 27.02 -2.51 7.52
C ARG A 263 26.77 -1.31 8.39
N VAL A 264 27.14 -1.38 9.67
CA VAL A 264 26.88 -0.34 10.66
C VAL A 264 28.12 0.54 10.83
N VAL A 265 29.29 -0.06 10.99
CA VAL A 265 30.53 0.66 11.23
C VAL A 265 31.14 1.19 9.92
N LYS A 266 31.43 0.31 8.97
CA LYS A 266 32.05 0.67 7.67
C LYS A 266 31.08 1.25 6.67
N LYS A 267 29.76 1.15 6.90
CA LYS A 267 28.70 1.63 6.01
C LYS A 267 28.84 1.12 4.56
N GLU A 268 29.40 -0.07 4.38
CA GLU A 268 29.58 -0.68 3.06
C GLU A 268 28.21 -0.80 2.36
N ARG A 269 28.09 -0.30 1.13
CA ARG A 269 26.87 -0.46 0.32
C ARG A 269 26.65 -1.94 0.01
N ARG A 270 25.39 -2.39 0.03
CA ARG A 270 25.05 -3.72 -0.47
C ARG A 270 25.50 -3.83 -1.94
N GLY A 271 26.36 -4.79 -2.23
CA GLY A 271 26.61 -5.20 -3.61
C GLY A 271 25.28 -5.57 -4.30
N ARG A 272 25.20 -5.42 -5.62
CA ARG A 272 24.04 -5.92 -6.38
C ARG A 272 23.88 -7.40 -6.07
N TRP A 273 22.70 -7.80 -5.59
CA TRP A 273 22.35 -9.19 -5.51
C TRP A 273 22.30 -9.72 -6.96
N THR A 274 23.29 -10.47 -7.37
CA THR A 274 23.17 -11.40 -8.49
C THR A 274 22.36 -12.59 -7.98
N VAL A 275 21.18 -12.77 -8.54
CA VAL A 275 20.38 -14.01 -8.41
C VAL A 275 21.02 -15.05 -9.29
#